data_c0a243dd1e061bd6d9888206add09795
#
_entry.id   c0a243dd1e061bd6d9888206add09795
#
_cell.length_a   1.000
_cell.length_b   1.000
_cell.length_c   1.000
_cell.angle_alpha   90.00
_cell.angle_beta   90.00
_cell.angle_gamma   90.00
#
_symmetry.space_group_name_H-M   'P 1'
#
loop_
_entity.id
_entity.type
_entity.pdbx_description
1 polymer ?
#
loop_
_entity_poly.entity_id
_entity_poly.type
_entity_poly.pdbx_seq_one_letter_code
_entity_poly.pdbx_strand_id
1 'polypeptide(L)'
;ASAHELAEGVTPTANSLTPQEITAVIKQYGCMYQLTDQVVDTYEDDVPAEMKKHCGERVGLLREMIRYGVVKGCTNVFYAGGSSRATVAAAISLNVLRKISRNLQANHAKRITGVLDASPKIATRPVEASYLVFVHTDAEADVRDLKGFIHVSEYGNRKPVHAQELGSCENFRFITSPELAPYAGAGAVIATTGLTGATKVDVYPFIVCGEDAWGQLALRGADSIDPTYIPPGQKDKSDPLGQRGYIGAKFYMNAVLLNEG
;
A
#
# COMPACT_ATOMS: atom_id res chain seq x y z
N ALA A 1 -30.69 17.18 17.89
CA ALA A 1 -30.38 18.62 18.12
C ALA A 1 -30.82 19.05 19.52
N SER A 2 -32.00 18.68 19.97
CA SER A 2 -32.50 19.02 21.32
C SER A 2 -31.69 18.49 22.50
N ALA A 3 -30.94 17.41 22.32
CA ALA A 3 -30.10 16.79 23.36
C ALA A 3 -28.87 17.64 23.74
N HIS A 4 -28.51 18.63 22.96
CA HIS A 4 -27.38 19.53 23.19
C HIS A 4 -27.78 20.98 23.42
N GLU A 5 -29.08 21.24 23.57
CA GLU A 5 -29.60 22.55 23.93
C GLU A 5 -29.30 22.81 25.42
N LEU A 6 -28.68 23.93 25.71
CA LEU A 6 -28.33 24.31 27.07
C LEU A 6 -29.50 25.08 27.71
N ALA A 7 -30.01 24.58 28.83
CA ALA A 7 -30.97 25.31 29.63
C ALA A 7 -30.24 26.25 30.60
N GLU A 8 -30.80 27.45 30.80
CA GLU A 8 -30.24 28.44 31.70
C GLU A 8 -30.20 27.91 33.15
N GLY A 9 -29.03 28.00 33.78
CA GLY A 9 -28.81 27.54 35.16
C GLY A 9 -28.70 26.02 35.37
N VAL A 10 -28.73 25.22 34.30
CA VAL A 10 -28.58 23.75 34.37
C VAL A 10 -27.23 23.31 33.82
N THR A 11 -26.46 22.58 34.63
CA THR A 11 -25.18 21.99 34.16
C THR A 11 -25.46 20.86 33.16
N PRO A 12 -24.93 20.92 31.92
CA PRO A 12 -25.15 19.87 30.94
C PRO A 12 -24.47 18.56 31.36
N THR A 13 -25.06 17.46 30.94
CA THR A 13 -24.43 16.10 31.17
C THR A 13 -23.17 15.99 30.34
N ALA A 14 -22.06 15.68 30.97
CA ALA A 14 -20.80 15.47 30.30
C ALA A 14 -20.81 14.15 29.54
N ASN A 15 -20.34 14.17 28.28
CA ASN A 15 -20.10 12.96 27.51
C ASN A 15 -18.74 12.37 27.90
N SER A 16 -18.67 11.07 28.11
CA SER A 16 -17.43 10.34 28.32
C SER A 16 -16.87 9.81 27.00
N LEU A 17 -15.55 9.89 26.85
CA LEU A 17 -14.84 9.24 25.72
C LEU A 17 -14.48 7.82 26.15
N THR A 18 -14.82 6.83 25.31
CA THR A 18 -14.41 5.45 25.51
C THR A 18 -13.27 5.17 24.52
N PRO A 19 -12.02 5.03 25.00
CA PRO A 19 -10.91 4.70 24.14
C PRO A 19 -11.04 3.26 23.64
N GLN A 20 -10.75 3.05 22.37
CA GLN A 20 -10.61 1.73 21.78
C GLN A 20 -9.12 1.43 21.59
N GLU A 21 -8.64 0.34 22.15
CA GLU A 21 -7.26 -0.08 22.04
C GLU A 21 -7.07 -1.03 20.86
N ILE A 22 -6.09 -0.74 20.00
CA ILE A 22 -5.69 -1.58 18.88
C ILE A 22 -4.28 -2.08 19.15
N THR A 23 -4.10 -3.40 19.22
CA THR A 23 -2.81 -4.01 19.49
C THR A 23 -2.18 -4.53 18.21
N ALA A 24 -0.91 -4.23 17.99
CA ALA A 24 -0.14 -4.78 16.88
C ALA A 24 1.26 -5.19 17.33
N VAL A 25 1.76 -6.30 16.80
CA VAL A 25 3.08 -6.86 17.12
C VAL A 25 4.07 -6.51 16.04
N ILE A 26 5.16 -5.84 16.40
CA ILE A 26 6.25 -5.52 15.47
C ILE A 26 7.07 -6.78 15.20
N LYS A 27 7.39 -7.01 13.92
CA LYS A 27 8.22 -8.12 13.46
C LYS A 27 9.50 -7.61 12.81
N GLN A 28 10.56 -8.39 12.90
CA GLN A 28 11.83 -8.11 12.22
C GLN A 28 11.83 -8.78 10.84
N TYR A 29 12.24 -8.03 9.84
CA TYR A 29 12.40 -8.48 8.46
C TYR A 29 13.80 -8.11 7.96
N GLY A 30 14.27 -8.82 6.96
CA GLY A 30 15.55 -8.51 6.34
C GLY A 30 15.74 -9.25 5.03
N CYS A 31 16.73 -8.80 4.28
CA CYS A 31 17.24 -9.49 3.10
C CYS A 31 18.76 -9.51 3.16
N MET A 32 19.36 -10.52 2.57
CA MET A 32 20.81 -10.68 2.50
C MET A 32 21.20 -11.30 1.15
N TYR A 33 22.25 -10.74 0.57
CA TYR A 33 22.92 -11.27 -0.62
C TYR A 33 24.34 -11.65 -0.27
N GLN A 34 24.81 -12.75 -0.83
CA GLN A 34 26.19 -13.21 -0.70
C GLN A 34 26.98 -12.76 -1.93
N LEU A 35 28.20 -12.33 -1.70
CA LEU A 35 29.17 -11.92 -2.69
C LEU A 35 30.45 -12.76 -2.50
N THR A 36 31.16 -13.08 -3.57
CA THR A 36 32.44 -13.78 -3.50
C THR A 36 33.57 -12.88 -3.97
N ASP A 37 34.77 -13.08 -3.44
CA ASP A 37 35.99 -12.39 -3.84
C ASP A 37 36.26 -12.55 -5.33
N GLN A 38 36.13 -13.78 -5.85
CA GLN A 38 36.34 -14.09 -7.24
C GLN A 38 35.46 -13.24 -8.18
N VAL A 39 34.18 -13.02 -7.82
CA VAL A 39 33.26 -12.17 -8.61
C VAL A 39 33.73 -10.72 -8.58
N VAL A 40 34.14 -10.21 -7.42
CA VAL A 40 34.62 -8.82 -7.30
C VAL A 40 35.91 -8.60 -8.10
N ASP A 41 36.81 -9.58 -8.10
CA ASP A 41 38.13 -9.46 -8.74
C ASP A 41 38.10 -9.71 -10.26
N THR A 42 37.12 -10.47 -10.76
CA THR A 42 37.05 -10.86 -12.18
C THR A 42 36.06 -10.07 -13.00
N TYR A 43 35.08 -9.43 -12.39
CA TYR A 43 34.12 -8.60 -13.11
C TYR A 43 34.63 -7.17 -13.30
N GLU A 44 34.35 -6.62 -14.47
CA GLU A 44 34.72 -5.26 -14.87
C GLU A 44 33.89 -4.19 -14.17
N ASP A 45 32.61 -4.53 -13.82
CA ASP A 45 31.66 -3.64 -13.18
C ASP A 45 31.77 -3.68 -11.64
N ASP A 46 31.36 -2.58 -10.97
CA ASP A 46 31.26 -2.53 -9.51
C ASP A 46 30.05 -3.35 -8.99
N VAL A 47 30.23 -4.67 -8.95
CA VAL A 47 29.20 -5.61 -8.47
C VAL A 47 28.72 -5.28 -7.05
N PRO A 48 29.56 -4.92 -6.07
CA PRO A 48 29.12 -4.50 -4.75
C PRO A 48 28.16 -3.32 -4.75
N ALA A 49 28.37 -2.32 -5.60
CA ALA A 49 27.48 -1.15 -5.70
C ALA A 49 26.12 -1.53 -6.26
N GLU A 50 26.08 -2.36 -7.31
CA GLU A 50 24.83 -2.82 -7.90
C GLU A 50 24.04 -3.71 -6.93
N MET A 51 24.72 -4.60 -6.20
CA MET A 51 24.07 -5.42 -5.18
C MET A 51 23.51 -4.60 -4.01
N LYS A 52 24.16 -3.49 -3.61
CA LYS A 52 23.63 -2.57 -2.61
C LYS A 52 22.33 -1.92 -3.09
N LYS A 53 22.28 -1.51 -4.34
CA LYS A 53 21.09 -0.93 -4.97
C LYS A 53 19.94 -1.94 -4.99
N HIS A 54 20.19 -3.17 -5.47
CA HIS A 54 19.18 -4.24 -5.47
C HIS A 54 18.70 -4.61 -4.06
N CYS A 55 19.60 -4.58 -3.06
CA CYS A 55 19.19 -4.79 -1.66
C CYS A 55 18.23 -3.69 -1.20
N GLY A 56 18.49 -2.43 -1.54
CA GLY A 56 17.60 -1.30 -1.23
C GLY A 56 16.22 -1.43 -1.90
N GLU A 57 16.20 -1.78 -3.18
CA GLU A 57 14.95 -2.03 -3.93
C GLU A 57 14.16 -3.18 -3.30
N ARG A 58 14.82 -4.27 -2.93
CA ARG A 58 14.18 -5.42 -2.28
C ARG A 58 13.57 -5.08 -0.92
N VAL A 59 14.23 -4.24 -0.13
CA VAL A 59 13.69 -3.74 1.14
C VAL A 59 12.43 -2.90 0.91
N GLY A 60 12.46 -2.02 -0.09
CA GLY A 60 11.29 -1.23 -0.49
C GLY A 60 10.09 -2.11 -0.83
N LEU A 61 10.32 -3.11 -1.68
CA LEU A 61 9.33 -4.09 -2.09
C LEU A 61 8.74 -4.88 -0.92
N LEU A 62 9.60 -5.40 -0.03
CA LEU A 62 9.15 -6.14 1.16
C LEU A 62 8.25 -5.28 2.05
N ARG A 63 8.59 -4.00 2.23
CA ARG A 63 7.77 -3.06 3.02
C ARG A 63 6.40 -2.85 2.37
N GLU A 64 6.34 -2.73 1.06
CA GLU A 64 5.07 -2.60 0.33
C GLU A 64 4.21 -3.86 0.47
N MET A 65 4.80 -5.04 0.29
CA MET A 65 4.10 -6.32 0.44
C MET A 65 3.53 -6.53 1.85
N ILE A 66 4.27 -6.13 2.90
CA ILE A 66 3.79 -6.22 4.30
C ILE A 66 2.59 -5.30 4.51
N ARG A 67 2.67 -4.05 4.04
CA ARG A 67 1.55 -3.09 4.11
C ARG A 67 0.32 -3.63 3.39
N TYR A 68 0.52 -4.08 2.16
CA TYR A 68 -0.54 -4.67 1.35
C TYR A 68 -1.21 -5.86 2.04
N GLY A 69 -0.41 -6.77 2.62
CA GLY A 69 -0.93 -7.93 3.35
C GLY A 69 -1.86 -7.57 4.50
N VAL A 70 -1.54 -6.49 5.22
CA VAL A 70 -2.38 -5.99 6.33
C VAL A 70 -3.63 -5.29 5.82
N VAL A 71 -3.47 -4.35 4.87
CA VAL A 71 -4.61 -3.54 4.37
C VAL A 71 -5.60 -4.39 3.57
N LYS A 72 -5.13 -5.43 2.89
CA LYS A 72 -5.96 -6.42 2.19
C LYS A 72 -6.89 -7.21 3.14
N GLY A 73 -6.58 -7.26 4.43
CA GLY A 73 -7.36 -7.92 5.47
C GLY A 73 -8.57 -7.14 5.99
N CYS A 74 -8.86 -5.96 5.45
CA CYS A 74 -10.03 -5.14 5.81
C CYS A 74 -11.34 -5.92 5.68
N THR A 75 -12.29 -5.68 6.61
CA THR A 75 -13.59 -6.37 6.65
C THR A 75 -14.66 -5.66 5.84
N ASN A 76 -14.51 -4.35 5.59
CA ASN A 76 -15.47 -3.58 4.78
C ASN A 76 -15.19 -3.78 3.28
N VAL A 77 -15.83 -4.77 2.68
CA VAL A 77 -15.57 -5.22 1.30
C VAL A 77 -16.79 -5.10 0.42
N PHE A 78 -16.62 -4.48 -0.74
CA PHE A 78 -17.63 -4.40 -1.81
C PHE A 78 -17.21 -5.27 -2.99
N TYR A 79 -18.14 -6.02 -3.55
CA TYR A 79 -17.87 -6.92 -4.68
C TYR A 79 -18.49 -6.40 -5.97
N ALA A 80 -17.73 -6.45 -7.07
CA ALA A 80 -18.21 -6.09 -8.38
C ALA A 80 -19.01 -7.26 -8.99
N GLY A 81 -20.30 -7.03 -9.24
CA GLY A 81 -21.16 -8.04 -9.87
C GLY A 81 -21.56 -9.23 -8.98
N GLY A 82 -21.26 -9.21 -7.69
CA GLY A 82 -21.56 -10.31 -6.79
C GLY A 82 -21.71 -9.91 -5.33
N SER A 83 -22.00 -10.88 -4.46
CA SER A 83 -22.11 -10.73 -3.01
C SER A 83 -20.94 -11.31 -2.22
N SER A 84 -20.07 -12.05 -2.89
CA SER A 84 -18.88 -12.67 -2.31
C SER A 84 -17.74 -12.71 -3.32
N ARG A 85 -16.53 -12.98 -2.87
CA ARG A 85 -15.37 -13.11 -3.77
C ARG A 85 -15.58 -14.16 -4.86
N ALA A 86 -16.18 -15.29 -4.52
CA ALA A 86 -16.44 -16.40 -5.44
C ALA A 86 -17.48 -16.07 -6.52
N THR A 87 -18.24 -15.00 -6.36
CA THR A 87 -19.29 -14.59 -7.32
C THR A 87 -18.90 -13.36 -8.14
N VAL A 88 -17.68 -12.85 -7.97
CA VAL A 88 -17.18 -11.72 -8.77
C VAL A 88 -16.99 -12.15 -10.21
N ALA A 89 -17.73 -11.50 -11.13
CA ALA A 89 -17.71 -11.77 -12.57
C ALA A 89 -17.65 -10.49 -13.42
N ALA A 90 -17.60 -9.33 -12.80
CA ALA A 90 -17.64 -8.04 -13.48
C ALA A 90 -16.43 -7.17 -13.12
N ALA A 91 -16.02 -6.34 -14.07
CA ALA A 91 -15.06 -5.27 -13.85
C ALA A 91 -15.61 -4.20 -12.91
N ILE A 92 -14.73 -3.33 -12.43
CA ILE A 92 -15.12 -2.18 -11.59
C ILE A 92 -16.11 -1.28 -12.35
N SER A 93 -17.12 -0.78 -11.64
CA SER A 93 -18.10 0.13 -12.23
C SER A 93 -18.26 1.39 -11.39
N LEU A 94 -18.68 2.48 -12.02
CA LEU A 94 -18.93 3.74 -11.35
C LEU A 94 -19.97 3.61 -10.21
N ASN A 95 -20.93 2.71 -10.37
CA ASN A 95 -21.93 2.44 -9.34
C ASN A 95 -21.33 1.84 -8.07
N VAL A 96 -20.33 0.96 -8.20
CA VAL A 96 -19.61 0.39 -7.05
C VAL A 96 -18.80 1.48 -6.36
N LEU A 97 -18.09 2.33 -7.10
CA LEU A 97 -17.34 3.47 -6.54
C LEU A 97 -18.25 4.44 -5.78
N ARG A 98 -19.42 4.75 -6.32
CA ARG A 98 -20.41 5.60 -5.64
C ARG A 98 -20.97 4.97 -4.37
N LYS A 99 -21.17 3.66 -4.34
CA LYS A 99 -21.56 2.93 -3.11
C LYS A 99 -20.47 3.02 -2.04
N ILE A 100 -19.20 2.84 -2.44
CA ILE A 100 -18.05 2.98 -1.54
C ILE A 100 -17.96 4.43 -1.01
N SER A 101 -18.05 5.43 -1.89
CA SER A 101 -18.04 6.85 -1.49
C SER A 101 -19.16 7.17 -0.50
N ARG A 102 -20.37 6.67 -0.74
CA ARG A 102 -21.51 6.84 0.15
C ARG A 102 -21.26 6.20 1.53
N ASN A 103 -20.69 4.99 1.56
CA ASN A 103 -20.38 4.30 2.81
C ASN A 103 -19.32 5.06 3.62
N LEU A 104 -18.23 5.48 2.97
CA LEU A 104 -17.16 6.25 3.61
C LEU A 104 -17.70 7.59 4.17
N GLN A 105 -18.54 8.28 3.42
CA GLN A 105 -19.14 9.54 3.87
C GLN A 105 -20.16 9.34 5.02
N ALA A 106 -20.92 8.24 4.99
CA ALA A 106 -21.84 7.89 6.08
C ALA A 106 -21.08 7.61 7.40
N ASN A 107 -19.88 7.05 7.31
CA ASN A 107 -18.99 6.81 8.44
C ASN A 107 -18.07 8.00 8.76
N HIS A 108 -18.33 9.18 8.18
CA HIS A 108 -17.53 10.39 8.38
C HIS A 108 -16.04 10.25 8.04
N ALA A 109 -15.69 9.34 7.12
CA ALA A 109 -14.32 9.17 6.68
C ALA A 109 -13.81 10.45 5.99
N LYS A 110 -12.71 10.98 6.49
CA LYS A 110 -12.10 12.19 5.95
C LYS A 110 -11.34 11.87 4.66
N ARG A 111 -11.39 12.80 3.72
CA ARG A 111 -10.60 12.74 2.49
C ARG A 111 -9.18 13.22 2.75
N ILE A 112 -8.25 12.64 2.03
CA ILE A 112 -6.83 13.03 2.10
C ILE A 112 -6.68 14.40 1.42
N THR A 113 -6.12 15.36 2.15
CA THR A 113 -5.93 16.76 1.69
C THR A 113 -4.47 17.16 1.65
N GLY A 114 -3.57 16.35 2.19
CA GLY A 114 -2.14 16.62 2.21
C GLY A 114 -1.31 15.35 2.10
N VAL A 115 -0.17 15.44 1.45
CA VAL A 115 0.81 14.36 1.30
C VAL A 115 2.18 14.88 1.69
N LEU A 116 2.95 14.08 2.42
CA LEU A 116 4.35 14.39 2.72
C LEU A 116 5.18 14.26 1.44
N ASP A 117 5.92 15.30 1.10
CA ASP A 117 6.89 15.25 0.01
C ASP A 117 8.14 14.45 0.43
N ALA A 118 8.65 13.64 -0.48
CA ALA A 118 9.93 12.97 -0.34
C ALA A 118 11.09 13.98 -0.56
N SER A 119 11.29 14.86 0.40
CA SER A 119 12.29 15.91 0.38
C SER A 119 13.12 15.86 1.67
N PRO A 120 14.41 16.25 1.66
CA PRO A 120 15.21 16.42 2.89
C PRO A 120 14.59 17.41 3.88
N LYS A 121 13.79 18.33 3.38
CA LYS A 121 12.95 19.23 4.18
C LYS A 121 11.56 18.62 4.21
N ILE A 122 11.19 17.98 5.31
CA ILE A 122 9.84 17.44 5.52
C ILE A 122 8.82 18.56 5.31
N ALA A 123 8.12 18.53 4.18
CA ALA A 123 7.10 19.50 3.82
C ALA A 123 5.81 18.76 3.46
N THR A 124 4.68 19.24 3.98
CA THR A 124 3.36 18.76 3.58
C THR A 124 2.93 19.50 2.33
N ARG A 125 2.69 18.76 1.25
CA ARG A 125 2.12 19.31 0.02
C ARG A 125 0.60 19.17 0.06
N PRO A 126 -0.15 20.28 -0.09
CA PRO A 126 -1.60 20.21 -0.19
C PRO A 126 -2.00 19.55 -1.53
N VAL A 127 -2.98 18.67 -1.46
CA VAL A 127 -3.60 18.01 -2.61
C VAL A 127 -5.11 18.21 -2.56
N GLU A 128 -5.76 18.08 -3.71
CA GLU A 128 -7.22 18.13 -3.77
C GLU A 128 -7.83 16.99 -2.94
N ALA A 129 -8.85 17.32 -2.14
CA ALA A 129 -9.49 16.36 -1.24
C ALA A 129 -10.04 15.15 -1.99
N SER A 130 -9.44 13.99 -1.80
CA SER A 130 -9.80 12.76 -2.50
C SER A 130 -9.53 11.52 -1.64
N TYR A 131 -10.13 10.40 -2.00
CA TYR A 131 -9.76 9.09 -1.52
C TYR A 131 -8.72 8.49 -2.45
N LEU A 132 -7.69 7.84 -1.91
CA LEU A 132 -6.68 7.14 -2.71
C LEU A 132 -7.13 5.70 -2.94
N VAL A 133 -6.97 5.24 -4.17
CA VAL A 133 -7.28 3.86 -4.57
C VAL A 133 -6.02 3.22 -5.11
N PHE A 134 -5.58 2.16 -4.46
CA PHE A 134 -4.45 1.36 -4.91
C PHE A 134 -4.96 0.17 -5.69
N VAL A 135 -4.42 -0.03 -6.89
CA VAL A 135 -4.89 -1.04 -7.85
C VAL A 135 -3.72 -1.68 -8.58
N HIS A 136 -3.89 -2.96 -8.96
CA HIS A 136 -2.90 -3.65 -9.79
C HIS A 136 -2.86 -3.07 -11.21
N THR A 137 -1.70 -3.12 -11.85
CA THR A 137 -1.50 -2.61 -13.23
C THR A 137 -2.40 -3.31 -14.27
N ASP A 138 -2.74 -4.59 -14.09
CA ASP A 138 -3.62 -5.32 -15.00
C ASP A 138 -5.04 -4.77 -15.07
N ALA A 139 -5.51 -4.11 -14.00
CA ALA A 139 -6.82 -3.49 -13.95
C ALA A 139 -6.83 -2.04 -14.50
N GLU A 140 -5.73 -1.56 -15.06
CA GLU A 140 -5.61 -0.21 -15.60
C GLU A 140 -6.63 0.07 -16.72
N ALA A 141 -6.86 -0.90 -17.61
CA ALA A 141 -7.84 -0.77 -18.69
C ALA A 141 -9.25 -0.57 -18.14
N ASP A 142 -9.64 -1.35 -17.14
CA ASP A 142 -10.96 -1.26 -16.51
C ASP A 142 -11.17 0.09 -15.80
N VAL A 143 -10.10 0.65 -15.22
CA VAL A 143 -10.15 1.99 -14.59
C VAL A 143 -10.30 3.07 -15.64
N ARG A 144 -9.61 2.97 -16.78
CA ARG A 144 -9.71 3.94 -17.88
C ARG A 144 -11.07 3.95 -18.53
N ASP A 145 -11.77 2.82 -18.56
CA ASP A 145 -13.12 2.68 -19.10
C ASP A 145 -14.22 3.26 -18.19
N LEU A 146 -13.87 3.73 -16.97
CA LEU A 146 -14.82 4.37 -16.09
C LEU A 146 -15.32 5.69 -16.67
N LYS A 147 -16.64 5.84 -16.72
CA LYS A 147 -17.24 7.08 -17.18
C LYS A 147 -16.86 8.27 -16.30
N GLY A 148 -16.27 9.29 -16.91
CA GLY A 148 -15.79 10.47 -16.20
C GLY A 148 -14.38 10.31 -15.62
N PHE A 149 -13.62 9.31 -16.05
CA PHE A 149 -12.22 9.19 -15.75
C PHE A 149 -11.41 10.30 -16.43
N ILE A 150 -10.51 10.93 -15.68
CA ILE A 150 -9.59 11.98 -16.15
C ILE A 150 -8.17 11.47 -15.93
N HIS A 151 -7.45 11.29 -17.04
CA HIS A 151 -6.06 10.83 -16.98
C HIS A 151 -5.14 11.93 -16.41
N VAL A 152 -4.04 11.53 -15.76
CA VAL A 152 -3.04 12.44 -15.16
C VAL A 152 -2.56 13.50 -16.17
N SER A 153 -2.37 13.16 -17.44
CA SER A 153 -1.97 14.11 -18.49
C SER A 153 -2.99 15.24 -18.73
N GLU A 154 -4.24 15.06 -18.34
CA GLU A 154 -5.33 16.03 -18.53
C GLU A 154 -5.62 16.87 -17.30
N TYR A 155 -4.82 16.74 -16.23
CA TYR A 155 -5.05 17.43 -14.96
C TYR A 155 -4.92 18.96 -15.01
N GLY A 156 -4.28 19.53 -16.03
CA GLY A 156 -4.00 20.95 -16.10
C GLY A 156 -3.14 21.43 -14.93
N ASN A 157 -3.72 22.27 -14.05
CA ASN A 157 -3.01 22.78 -12.86
C ASN A 157 -3.01 21.84 -11.65
N ARG A 158 -3.71 20.72 -11.71
CA ARG A 158 -3.70 19.73 -10.63
C ARG A 158 -2.37 18.98 -10.63
N LYS A 159 -1.79 18.79 -9.45
CA LYS A 159 -0.56 18.01 -9.32
C LYS A 159 -0.89 16.55 -8.96
N PRO A 160 -0.20 15.58 -9.55
CA PRO A 160 -0.37 14.18 -9.17
C PRO A 160 0.08 13.97 -7.72
N VAL A 161 -0.58 13.07 -7.02
CA VAL A 161 -0.21 12.67 -5.64
C VAL A 161 1.04 11.81 -5.66
N HIS A 162 1.15 10.93 -6.63
CA HIS A 162 2.26 9.98 -6.78
C HIS A 162 2.70 9.88 -8.24
N ALA A 163 3.96 9.48 -8.48
CA ALA A 163 4.50 9.31 -9.84
C ALA A 163 3.76 8.22 -10.65
N GLN A 164 3.19 7.23 -9.99
CA GLN A 164 2.42 6.14 -10.60
C GLN A 164 0.90 6.39 -10.53
N GLU A 165 0.47 7.62 -10.38
CA GLU A 165 -0.94 7.97 -10.45
C GLU A 165 -1.44 7.85 -11.89
N LEU A 166 -2.51 7.08 -12.09
CA LEU A 166 -3.13 6.87 -13.41
C LEU A 166 -4.06 8.03 -13.76
N GLY A 167 -4.85 8.46 -12.81
CA GLY A 167 -5.86 9.48 -13.00
C GLY A 167 -6.85 9.56 -11.84
N SER A 168 -7.92 10.30 -12.06
CA SER A 168 -9.00 10.50 -11.10
C SER A 168 -10.37 10.23 -11.71
N CYS A 169 -11.28 9.73 -10.88
CA CYS A 169 -12.68 9.60 -11.21
C CYS A 169 -13.52 10.02 -10.01
N GLU A 170 -14.34 11.07 -10.16
CA GLU A 170 -15.11 11.70 -9.09
C GLU A 170 -14.21 12.05 -7.88
N ASN A 171 -14.40 11.37 -6.73
CA ASN A 171 -13.68 11.63 -5.48
C ASN A 171 -12.45 10.69 -5.30
N PHE A 172 -12.13 9.88 -6.28
CA PHE A 172 -11.10 8.85 -6.19
C PHE A 172 -9.91 9.18 -7.08
N ARG A 173 -8.70 8.92 -6.56
CA ARG A 173 -7.45 8.96 -7.34
C ARG A 173 -6.84 7.58 -7.36
N PHE A 174 -6.49 7.09 -8.54
CA PHE A 174 -6.00 5.74 -8.76
C PHE A 174 -4.48 5.74 -8.86
N ILE A 175 -3.85 4.94 -8.03
CA ILE A 175 -2.41 4.69 -8.03
C ILE A 175 -2.20 3.23 -8.37
N THR A 176 -1.40 2.96 -9.40
CA THR A 176 -1.14 1.60 -9.88
C THR A 176 0.14 1.05 -9.28
N SER A 177 0.15 -0.24 -8.95
CA SER A 177 1.35 -0.97 -8.54
C SER A 177 1.28 -2.41 -9.03
N PRO A 178 2.37 -2.97 -9.60
CA PRO A 178 2.41 -4.36 -10.05
C PRO A 178 2.47 -5.36 -8.89
N GLU A 179 2.77 -4.89 -7.68
CA GLU A 179 2.96 -5.74 -6.49
C GLU A 179 1.66 -6.09 -5.75
N LEU A 180 0.53 -5.53 -6.18
CA LEU A 180 -0.77 -5.77 -5.57
C LEU A 180 -1.39 -7.07 -6.08
N ALA A 181 -0.78 -8.20 -5.74
CA ALA A 181 -1.15 -9.52 -6.25
C ALA A 181 -2.65 -9.83 -6.13
N PRO A 182 -3.29 -10.31 -7.21
CA PRO A 182 -4.69 -10.70 -7.21
C PRO A 182 -4.95 -11.97 -6.37
N TYR A 183 -6.22 -12.25 -6.12
CA TYR A 183 -6.66 -13.54 -5.64
C TYR A 183 -6.87 -14.47 -6.84
N ALA A 184 -5.84 -15.27 -7.17
CA ALA A 184 -5.85 -16.16 -8.33
C ALA A 184 -6.97 -17.19 -8.27
N GLY A 185 -7.76 -17.29 -9.35
CA GLY A 185 -8.85 -18.26 -9.49
C GLY A 185 -9.93 -18.17 -8.41
N ALA A 186 -10.10 -17.02 -7.77
CA ALA A 186 -11.03 -16.87 -6.65
C ALA A 186 -12.41 -16.34 -7.04
N GLY A 187 -12.59 -15.90 -8.29
CA GLY A 187 -13.84 -15.36 -8.79
C GLY A 187 -14.80 -16.38 -9.38
N ALA A 188 -15.81 -15.90 -10.08
CA ALA A 188 -16.80 -16.73 -10.73
C ALA A 188 -16.21 -17.57 -11.87
N VAL A 189 -16.86 -18.69 -12.16
CA VAL A 189 -16.54 -19.49 -13.34
C VAL A 189 -17.14 -18.81 -14.57
N ILE A 190 -16.30 -18.45 -15.52
CA ILE A 190 -16.76 -17.93 -16.82
C ILE A 190 -16.60 -19.04 -17.87
N ALA A 191 -17.68 -19.30 -18.60
CA ALA A 191 -17.71 -20.33 -19.64
C ALA A 191 -16.87 -19.98 -20.87
N THR A 192 -16.36 -18.76 -20.95
CA THR A 192 -15.55 -18.30 -22.09
C THR A 192 -14.09 -18.63 -21.84
N THR A 193 -13.51 -19.39 -22.72
CA THR A 193 -12.10 -19.71 -22.79
C THR A 193 -11.24 -18.44 -22.82
N GLY A 194 -10.71 -18.05 -21.69
CA GLY A 194 -9.63 -17.07 -21.65
C GLY A 194 -8.36 -17.68 -22.25
N LEU A 195 -7.42 -16.83 -22.66
CA LEU A 195 -6.13 -17.23 -23.22
C LEU A 195 -5.32 -18.23 -22.34
N THR A 196 -5.68 -18.37 -21.09
CA THR A 196 -4.99 -19.23 -20.10
C THR A 196 -5.73 -20.53 -19.77
N GLY A 197 -6.89 -20.78 -20.35
CA GLY A 197 -7.69 -21.98 -20.03
C GLY A 197 -8.21 -22.05 -18.57
N ALA A 198 -8.16 -20.94 -17.85
CA ALA A 198 -8.64 -20.87 -16.47
C ALA A 198 -10.17 -20.95 -16.42
N THR A 199 -10.69 -21.83 -15.58
CA THR A 199 -12.14 -22.00 -15.37
C THR A 199 -12.72 -20.94 -14.44
N LYS A 200 -11.88 -20.20 -13.73
CA LYS A 200 -12.27 -19.13 -12.79
C LYS A 200 -11.48 -17.87 -13.07
N VAL A 201 -12.12 -16.72 -12.85
CA VAL A 201 -11.46 -15.42 -12.99
C VAL A 201 -10.65 -15.06 -11.76
N ASP A 202 -9.59 -14.32 -11.99
CA ASP A 202 -8.79 -13.70 -10.93
C ASP A 202 -9.50 -12.47 -10.38
N VAL A 203 -9.45 -12.28 -9.07
CA VAL A 203 -10.08 -11.15 -8.40
C VAL A 203 -9.03 -10.15 -7.95
N TYR A 204 -9.06 -8.97 -8.57
CA TYR A 204 -8.17 -7.87 -8.25
C TYR A 204 -8.74 -7.00 -7.13
N PRO A 205 -8.08 -6.85 -5.99
CA PRO A 205 -8.54 -5.96 -4.94
C PRO A 205 -8.23 -4.50 -5.29
N PHE A 206 -9.23 -3.64 -5.14
CA PHE A 206 -9.12 -2.19 -5.16
C PHE A 206 -9.14 -1.70 -3.72
N ILE A 207 -8.01 -1.19 -3.22
CA ILE A 207 -7.86 -0.74 -1.84
C ILE A 207 -8.15 0.75 -1.79
N VAL A 208 -9.26 1.12 -1.15
CA VAL A 208 -9.68 2.51 -1.00
C VAL A 208 -9.29 3.02 0.39
N CYS A 209 -8.50 4.08 0.44
CA CYS A 209 -8.02 4.67 1.68
C CYS A 209 -8.48 6.12 1.82
N GLY A 210 -9.02 6.46 3.00
CA GLY A 210 -9.19 7.82 3.48
C GLY A 210 -8.05 8.25 4.39
N GLU A 211 -8.17 9.41 5.02
CA GLU A 211 -7.26 9.86 6.06
C GLU A 211 -7.38 8.93 7.28
N ASP A 212 -6.26 8.58 7.90
CA ASP A 212 -6.17 7.71 9.08
C ASP A 212 -6.77 6.28 8.92
N ALA A 213 -6.89 5.77 7.69
CA ALA A 213 -7.41 4.42 7.45
C ALA A 213 -6.49 3.33 8.02
N TRP A 214 -5.19 3.52 7.92
CA TRP A 214 -4.17 2.60 8.43
C TRP A 214 -2.92 3.33 8.89
N GLY A 215 -2.13 2.72 9.75
CA GLY A 215 -0.89 3.26 10.27
C GLY A 215 0.26 2.26 10.18
N GLN A 216 1.47 2.78 10.15
CA GLN A 216 2.69 2.00 10.23
C GLN A 216 3.28 2.11 11.62
N LEU A 217 3.64 0.98 12.20
CA LEU A 217 4.37 0.91 13.46
C LEU A 217 5.87 0.88 13.18
N ALA A 218 6.60 1.79 13.84
CA ALA A 218 8.05 1.82 13.83
C ALA A 218 8.58 1.52 15.25
N LEU A 219 9.73 0.88 15.33
CA LEU A 219 10.38 0.69 16.61
C LEU A 219 11.03 2.00 17.05
N ARG A 220 10.78 2.42 18.29
CA ARG A 220 11.34 3.67 18.83
C ARG A 220 12.86 3.67 18.76
N GLY A 221 13.44 4.65 18.07
CA GLY A 221 14.88 4.82 17.90
C GLY A 221 15.53 3.88 16.86
N ALA A 222 14.77 2.95 16.25
CA ALA A 222 15.25 2.03 15.23
C ALA A 222 14.22 1.86 14.11
N ASP A 223 13.62 2.94 13.67
CA ASP A 223 12.68 2.98 12.55
C ASP A 223 13.38 2.90 11.21
N SER A 224 14.68 3.14 11.22
CA SER A 224 15.51 3.10 10.02
C SER A 224 15.86 1.68 9.62
N ILE A 225 16.14 1.52 8.35
CA ILE A 225 16.76 0.34 7.79
C ILE A 225 18.19 0.28 8.30
N ASP A 226 18.61 -0.84 8.87
CA ASP A 226 19.98 -1.10 9.33
C ASP A 226 20.74 -1.86 8.21
N PRO A 227 21.48 -1.16 7.34
CA PRO A 227 22.23 -1.77 6.27
C PRO A 227 23.51 -2.41 6.81
N THR A 228 23.82 -3.60 6.34
CA THR A 228 25.03 -4.33 6.68
C THR A 228 25.83 -4.60 5.41
N TYR A 229 27.11 -4.28 5.43
CA TYR A 229 28.06 -4.62 4.38
C TYR A 229 29.32 -5.23 4.97
N ILE A 230 29.60 -6.48 4.62
CA ILE A 230 30.81 -7.19 4.96
C ILE A 230 31.54 -7.46 3.64
N PRO A 231 32.64 -6.76 3.34
CA PRO A 231 33.39 -7.01 2.12
C PRO A 231 34.03 -8.40 2.15
N PRO A 232 34.22 -9.03 0.98
CA PRO A 232 35.09 -10.21 0.90
C PRO A 232 36.52 -9.85 1.32
N GLY A 233 37.25 -10.82 1.84
CA GLY A 233 38.60 -10.60 2.42
C GLY A 233 38.62 -10.54 3.95
N GLN A 234 37.47 -10.40 4.60
CA GLN A 234 37.36 -10.51 6.05
C GLN A 234 37.42 -12.00 6.47
N LYS A 235 38.48 -12.35 7.19
CA LYS A 235 38.67 -13.72 7.68
C LYS A 235 37.94 -13.93 9.01
N ASP A 236 37.10 -14.96 9.08
CA ASP A 236 36.39 -15.38 10.28
C ASP A 236 36.49 -16.91 10.45
N LYS A 237 36.06 -17.41 11.62
CA LYS A 237 36.05 -18.87 11.88
C LYS A 237 35.19 -19.65 10.89
N SER A 238 34.12 -19.04 10.36
CA SER A 238 33.27 -19.65 9.35
C SER A 238 33.82 -19.55 7.92
N ASP A 239 34.73 -18.61 7.68
CA ASP A 239 35.39 -18.35 6.40
C ASP A 239 36.87 -17.97 6.60
N PRO A 240 37.76 -18.94 6.87
CA PRO A 240 39.15 -18.65 7.19
C PRO A 240 39.94 -18.00 6.05
N LEU A 241 39.52 -18.22 4.81
CA LEU A 241 40.13 -17.62 3.61
C LEU A 241 39.55 -16.25 3.26
N GLY A 242 38.37 -15.90 3.79
CA GLY A 242 37.74 -14.64 3.50
C GLY A 242 37.15 -14.53 2.09
N GLN A 243 36.67 -15.63 1.55
CA GLN A 243 36.17 -15.71 0.16
C GLN A 243 34.75 -15.14 0.01
N ARG A 244 34.02 -14.93 1.12
CA ARG A 244 32.65 -14.52 1.12
C ARG A 244 32.46 -13.14 1.72
N GLY A 245 31.69 -12.30 1.02
CA GLY A 245 31.16 -11.05 1.53
C GLY A 245 29.64 -11.11 1.62
N TYR A 246 29.05 -10.24 2.40
CA TYR A 246 27.61 -10.17 2.58
C TYR A 246 27.12 -8.72 2.50
N ILE A 247 26.03 -8.54 1.77
CA ILE A 247 25.31 -7.28 1.68
C ILE A 247 23.88 -7.54 2.12
N GLY A 248 23.40 -6.84 3.12
CA GLY A 248 22.06 -7.04 3.62
C GLY A 248 21.49 -5.82 4.33
N ALA A 249 20.24 -5.91 4.65
CA ALA A 249 19.57 -4.92 5.48
C ALA A 249 18.51 -5.61 6.33
N LYS A 250 18.34 -5.14 7.55
CA LYS A 250 17.27 -5.55 8.44
C LYS A 250 16.47 -4.34 8.90
N PHE A 251 15.20 -4.54 9.17
CA PHE A 251 14.30 -3.49 9.66
C PHE A 251 13.17 -4.10 10.48
N TYR A 252 12.59 -3.28 11.34
CA TYR A 252 11.41 -3.65 12.11
C TYR A 252 10.20 -2.92 11.55
N MET A 253 9.13 -3.64 11.33
CA MET A 253 7.91 -3.06 10.78
C MET A 253 6.68 -3.90 11.12
N ASN A 254 5.57 -3.24 11.26
CA ASN A 254 4.23 -3.79 11.06
C ASN A 254 3.31 -2.67 10.61
N ALA A 255 2.18 -3.02 10.04
CA ALA A 255 1.10 -2.11 9.75
C ALA A 255 -0.14 -2.52 10.55
N VAL A 256 -1.05 -1.60 10.75
CA VAL A 256 -2.30 -1.82 11.47
C VAL A 256 -3.42 -1.03 10.82
N LEU A 257 -4.59 -1.64 10.73
CA LEU A 257 -5.81 -0.93 10.32
C LEU A 257 -6.29 -0.11 11.53
N LEU A 258 -6.48 1.17 11.34
CA LEU A 258 -6.93 2.10 12.38
C LEU A 258 -8.44 2.30 12.32
N ASN A 259 -8.96 2.45 11.12
CA ASN A 259 -10.39 2.65 10.90
C ASN A 259 -10.80 1.96 9.61
N GLU A 260 -11.79 1.09 9.66
CA GLU A 260 -12.28 0.33 8.52
C GLU A 260 -13.42 1.03 7.75
N GLY A 261 -13.81 2.22 8.12
CA GLY A 261 -14.75 3.10 7.42
C GLY A 261 -16.20 2.66 7.50
#